data_48a40450725489a590ab84d3401190e7
#
_entry.id   48a40450725489a590ab84d3401190e7
#
_cell.length_a   1.000
_cell.length_b   1.000
_cell.length_c   1.000
_cell.angle_alpha   90.00
_cell.angle_beta   90.00
_cell.angle_gamma   90.00
#
_symmetry.space_group_name_H-M   'P 1'
#
loop_
_entity.id
_entity.type
_entity.pdbx_description
1 polymer ?
#
loop_
_entity_poly.entity_id
_entity_poly.type
_entity_poly.pdbx_seq_one_letter_code
_entity_poly.pdbx_strand_id
1 'polypeptide(L)'
;VFTLNGFPYGGFHRQVVKDQVYAPDWSLKTRLRYTLRLTSILAELLPDEMEGSISTLPLSYKPWFQENQPIRANVFYKASIYIARVVAKMVRIRTETGKLLHLDLEPEPDGLIENAAEVVNYFKAHLLPIGGAYLAKYLEIPLAAATAFLLEHVRVCYDTCHFAVEYEDPISVFKQFEAAGIKVGKIQISA
;
A
#
# COMPACT_ATOMS: atom_id res chain seq x y z
N VAL A 1 10.02 4.06 17.36
CA VAL A 1 9.01 4.38 16.32
C VAL A 1 8.63 3.09 15.63
N PHE A 2 7.34 2.79 15.54
CA PHE A 2 6.83 1.55 14.90
C PHE A 2 5.88 1.84 13.73
N THR A 3 5.50 3.09 13.48
CA THR A 3 4.67 3.47 12.34
C THR A 3 5.07 4.83 11.77
N LEU A 4 5.01 4.96 10.45
CA LEU A 4 5.18 6.21 9.71
C LEU A 4 3.95 6.45 8.83
N ASN A 5 3.50 7.70 8.76
CA ASN A 5 2.53 8.12 7.75
C ASN A 5 3.29 8.53 6.48
N GLY A 6 3.27 7.67 5.46
CA GLY A 6 3.88 7.89 4.16
C GLY A 6 2.90 8.34 3.07
N PHE A 7 1.65 8.68 3.43
CA PHE A 7 0.65 9.16 2.48
C PHE A 7 1.06 10.53 1.91
N PRO A 8 1.19 11.61 2.71
CA PRO A 8 1.61 12.90 2.17
C PRO A 8 3.09 12.89 1.81
N TYR A 9 3.44 13.54 0.71
CA TYR A 9 4.83 13.67 0.24
C TYR A 9 5.44 15.02 0.61
N GLY A 10 4.65 16.09 0.57
CA GLY A 10 5.06 17.48 0.81
C GLY A 10 4.38 18.09 2.02
N GLY A 11 4.40 19.43 2.09
CA GLY A 11 3.71 20.19 3.13
C GLY A 11 2.20 19.90 3.11
N PHE A 12 1.68 19.42 4.23
CA PHE A 12 0.30 19.00 4.37
C PHE A 12 -0.49 19.89 5.32
N HIS A 13 0.18 20.45 6.32
CA HIS A 13 -0.46 21.31 7.31
C HIS A 13 -0.55 22.77 6.85
N ARG A 14 -1.68 23.43 7.14
CA ARG A 14 -1.96 24.86 6.88
C ARG A 14 -1.98 25.27 5.39
N GLN A 15 -2.20 24.30 4.49
CA GLN A 15 -2.36 24.54 3.06
C GLN A 15 -3.60 23.82 2.56
N VAL A 16 -4.29 24.42 1.57
CA VAL A 16 -5.37 23.74 0.85
C VAL A 16 -4.73 22.81 -0.17
N VAL A 17 -4.57 21.54 0.16
CA VAL A 17 -3.85 20.58 -0.67
C VAL A 17 -4.78 19.84 -1.63
N LYS A 18 -6.06 19.65 -1.24
CA LYS A 18 -7.08 18.91 -2.03
C LYS A 18 -6.49 17.62 -2.64
N ASP A 19 -6.67 17.46 -3.95
CA ASP A 19 -6.17 16.33 -4.74
C ASP A 19 -4.64 16.26 -4.81
N GLN A 20 -3.92 17.37 -4.56
CA GLN A 20 -2.45 17.40 -4.59
C GLN A 20 -1.78 16.56 -3.49
N VAL A 21 -2.52 16.15 -2.46
CA VAL A 21 -2.01 15.22 -1.44
C VAL A 21 -1.65 13.87 -2.04
N TYR A 22 -2.30 13.47 -3.14
CA TYR A 22 -1.99 12.22 -3.87
C TYR A 22 -0.72 12.31 -4.72
N ALA A 23 -0.21 13.54 -4.99
CA ALA A 23 1.00 13.71 -5.80
C ALA A 23 2.27 13.69 -4.93
N PRO A 24 3.36 13.02 -5.38
CA PRO A 24 3.42 12.07 -6.51
C PRO A 24 2.70 10.76 -6.18
N ASP A 25 1.94 10.22 -7.12
CA ASP A 25 1.22 8.97 -6.96
C ASP A 25 2.09 7.72 -7.25
N TRP A 26 1.50 6.51 -7.13
CA TRP A 26 2.21 5.25 -7.34
C TRP A 26 2.55 4.95 -8.81
N SER A 27 2.14 5.78 -9.77
CA SER A 27 2.61 5.69 -11.16
C SER A 27 4.01 6.29 -11.36
N LEU A 28 4.53 7.02 -10.36
CA LEU A 28 5.76 7.81 -10.45
C LEU A 28 6.92 7.20 -9.64
N LYS A 29 8.12 7.16 -10.24
CA LYS A 29 9.35 6.73 -9.55
C LYS A 29 9.66 7.56 -8.30
N THR A 30 9.17 8.79 -8.23
CA THR A 30 9.34 9.68 -7.07
C THR A 30 8.67 9.08 -5.84
N ARG A 31 7.43 8.57 -5.95
CA ARG A 31 6.73 7.87 -4.85
C ARG A 31 7.51 6.62 -4.41
N LEU A 32 7.96 5.82 -5.34
CA LEU A 32 8.80 4.65 -5.04
C LEU A 32 10.05 5.06 -4.24
N ARG A 33 10.80 6.06 -4.70
CA ARG A 33 12.03 6.50 -4.02
C ARG A 33 11.75 7.01 -2.60
N TYR A 34 10.67 7.76 -2.44
CA TYR A 34 10.22 8.25 -1.14
C TYR A 34 9.92 7.10 -0.18
N THR A 35 9.09 6.15 -0.60
CA THR A 35 8.73 5.00 0.23
C THR A 35 9.93 4.12 0.56
N LEU A 36 10.87 3.92 -0.38
CA LEU A 36 12.13 3.22 -0.10
C LEU A 36 12.98 3.92 0.97
N ARG A 37 12.98 5.26 1.02
CA ARG A 37 13.65 6.02 2.10
C ARG A 37 12.94 5.84 3.44
N LEU A 38 11.62 5.95 3.46
CA LEU A 38 10.82 5.69 4.68
C LEU A 38 11.07 4.27 5.21
N THR A 39 11.14 3.28 4.32
CA THR A 39 11.46 1.89 4.70
C THR A 39 12.83 1.78 5.38
N SER A 40 13.85 2.49 4.89
CA SER A 40 15.17 2.51 5.55
C SER A 40 15.11 3.18 6.92
N ILE A 41 14.45 4.34 7.00
CA ILE A 41 14.34 5.11 8.25
C ILE A 41 13.58 4.28 9.29
N LEU A 42 12.47 3.66 8.91
CA LEU A 42 11.69 2.85 9.85
C LEU A 42 12.48 1.62 10.33
N ALA A 43 13.25 0.98 9.46
CA ALA A 43 14.08 -0.17 9.83
C ALA A 43 15.09 0.19 10.94
N GLU A 44 15.69 1.40 10.88
CA GLU A 44 16.62 1.90 11.91
C GLU A 44 15.90 2.27 13.22
N LEU A 45 14.69 2.86 13.11
CA LEU A 45 13.93 3.35 14.25
C LEU A 45 13.06 2.29 14.94
N LEU A 46 12.82 1.17 14.27
CA LEU A 46 11.95 0.10 14.76
C LEU A 46 12.65 -0.66 15.91
N PRO A 47 12.01 -0.74 17.09
CA PRO A 47 12.51 -1.61 18.15
C PRO A 47 12.52 -3.08 17.72
N ASP A 48 13.39 -3.87 18.33
CA ASP A 48 13.40 -5.31 18.16
C ASP A 48 12.05 -5.91 18.63
N GLU A 49 11.65 -7.02 18.01
CA GLU A 49 10.40 -7.74 18.31
C GLU A 49 9.09 -6.99 17.97
N MET A 50 9.17 -5.88 17.22
CA MET A 50 8.00 -5.16 16.75
C MET A 50 7.87 -5.22 15.23
N GLU A 51 6.63 -5.17 14.73
CA GLU A 51 6.34 -4.94 13.31
C GLU A 51 6.33 -3.44 12.99
N GLY A 52 6.83 -3.09 11.81
CA GLY A 52 6.89 -1.70 11.35
C GLY A 52 5.91 -1.39 10.22
N SER A 53 5.06 -0.38 10.43
CA SER A 53 3.99 0.04 9.50
C SER A 53 4.37 1.32 8.75
N ILE A 54 4.14 1.35 7.44
CA ILE A 54 4.17 2.58 6.63
C ILE A 54 2.83 2.68 5.90
N SER A 55 1.95 3.61 6.31
CA SER A 55 0.73 3.86 5.53
C SER A 55 1.03 4.65 4.26
N THR A 56 0.27 4.43 3.20
CA THR A 56 0.44 5.07 1.90
C THR A 56 -0.89 5.25 1.19
N LEU A 57 -0.93 6.21 0.25
CA LEU A 57 -2.13 6.53 -0.53
C LEU A 57 -2.68 5.32 -1.30
N PRO A 58 -3.99 5.33 -1.62
CA PRO A 58 -4.67 4.28 -2.37
C PRO A 58 -4.36 4.36 -3.87
N LEU A 59 -3.11 4.21 -4.23
CA LEU A 59 -2.44 4.23 -5.54
C LEU A 59 -2.42 5.60 -6.21
N SER A 60 -3.54 6.28 -6.34
CA SER A 60 -3.70 7.58 -7.00
C SER A 60 -5.07 8.18 -6.72
N TYR A 61 -5.36 9.34 -7.28
CA TYR A 61 -6.64 10.04 -7.20
C TYR A 61 -7.52 9.66 -8.39
N LYS A 62 -8.68 9.05 -8.14
CA LYS A 62 -9.59 8.50 -9.17
C LYS A 62 -10.07 9.54 -10.18
N PRO A 63 -10.45 10.78 -9.78
CA PRO A 63 -10.92 11.80 -10.70
C PRO A 63 -9.88 12.28 -11.73
N TRP A 64 -8.57 12.09 -11.49
CA TRP A 64 -7.56 12.46 -12.50
C TRP A 64 -7.66 11.63 -13.79
N PHE A 65 -8.27 10.45 -13.72
CA PHE A 65 -8.36 9.54 -14.86
C PHE A 65 -9.72 9.57 -15.55
N GLN A 66 -10.75 10.09 -14.89
CA GLN A 66 -12.13 10.14 -15.39
C GLN A 66 -12.51 8.87 -16.17
N GLU A 67 -12.76 8.99 -17.49
CA GLU A 67 -13.10 7.87 -18.35
C GLU A 67 -11.88 7.27 -19.10
N ASN A 68 -10.66 7.75 -18.82
CA ASN A 68 -9.45 7.27 -19.51
C ASN A 68 -8.96 5.92 -18.95
N GLN A 69 -9.63 4.85 -19.32
CA GLN A 69 -9.33 3.49 -18.87
C GLN A 69 -7.89 3.03 -19.17
N PRO A 70 -7.27 3.33 -20.33
CA PRO A 70 -5.88 2.97 -20.59
C PRO A 70 -4.89 3.60 -19.62
N ILE A 71 -5.09 4.87 -19.26
CA ILE A 71 -4.20 5.55 -18.29
C ILE A 71 -4.39 4.94 -16.91
N ARG A 72 -5.63 4.70 -16.49
CA ARG A 72 -5.94 4.04 -15.21
C ARG A 72 -5.30 2.64 -15.12
N ALA A 73 -5.40 1.83 -16.17
CA ALA A 73 -4.76 0.52 -16.23
C ALA A 73 -3.23 0.60 -16.09
N ASN A 74 -2.60 1.61 -16.70
CA ASN A 74 -1.16 1.85 -16.58
C ASN A 74 -0.75 2.24 -15.14
N VAL A 75 -1.60 2.97 -14.40
CA VAL A 75 -1.37 3.27 -12.98
C VAL A 75 -1.34 1.99 -12.16
N PHE A 76 -2.34 1.11 -12.30
CA PHE A 76 -2.39 -0.17 -11.61
C PHE A 76 -1.14 -1.03 -11.91
N TYR A 77 -0.75 -1.09 -13.18
CA TYR A 77 0.45 -1.82 -13.61
C TYR A 77 1.73 -1.29 -12.95
N LYS A 78 1.97 0.02 -13.04
CA LYS A 78 3.17 0.66 -12.46
C LYS A 78 3.18 0.57 -10.94
N ALA A 79 2.03 0.82 -10.29
CA ALA A 79 1.89 0.70 -8.85
C ALA A 79 2.27 -0.70 -8.37
N SER A 80 1.76 -1.74 -9.02
CA SER A 80 2.07 -3.13 -8.65
C SER A 80 3.57 -3.43 -8.73
N ILE A 81 4.26 -2.94 -9.77
CA ILE A 81 5.73 -3.10 -9.90
C ILE A 81 6.48 -2.31 -8.83
N TYR A 82 6.08 -1.06 -8.58
CA TYR A 82 6.79 -0.21 -7.62
C TYR A 82 6.58 -0.67 -6.18
N ILE A 83 5.37 -1.11 -5.84
CA ILE A 83 5.08 -1.73 -4.55
C ILE A 83 5.89 -3.03 -4.38
N ALA A 84 5.95 -3.89 -5.40
CA ALA A 84 6.79 -5.09 -5.36
C ALA A 84 8.28 -4.77 -5.13
N ARG A 85 8.80 -3.65 -5.65
CA ARG A 85 10.18 -3.19 -5.37
C ARG A 85 10.37 -2.75 -3.92
N VAL A 86 9.35 -2.14 -3.30
CA VAL A 86 9.39 -1.82 -1.87
C VAL A 86 9.40 -3.12 -1.06
N VAL A 87 8.55 -4.08 -1.42
CA VAL A 87 8.52 -5.41 -0.78
C VAL A 87 9.87 -6.12 -0.90
N ALA A 88 10.53 -6.08 -2.06
CA ALA A 88 11.88 -6.64 -2.21
C ALA A 88 12.88 -6.08 -1.20
N LYS A 89 12.80 -4.77 -0.90
CA LYS A 89 13.63 -4.14 0.14
C LYS A 89 13.23 -4.60 1.54
N MET A 90 11.93 -4.71 1.83
CA MET A 90 11.44 -5.17 3.13
C MET A 90 11.83 -6.63 3.40
N VAL A 91 11.77 -7.49 2.39
CA VAL A 91 12.25 -8.89 2.46
C VAL A 91 13.74 -8.92 2.79
N ARG A 92 14.56 -8.09 2.14
CA ARG A 92 15.99 -8.00 2.46
C ARG A 92 16.22 -7.58 3.90
N ILE A 93 15.56 -6.51 4.37
CA ILE A 93 15.67 -6.04 5.76
C ILE A 93 15.30 -7.18 6.72
N ARG A 94 14.20 -7.89 6.47
CA ARG A 94 13.79 -9.02 7.30
C ARG A 94 14.84 -10.14 7.35
N THR A 95 15.46 -10.44 6.22
CA THR A 95 16.52 -11.46 6.13
C THR A 95 17.78 -11.04 6.89
N GLU A 96 18.15 -9.76 6.80
CA GLU A 96 19.37 -9.24 7.40
C GLU A 96 19.24 -8.92 8.90
N THR A 97 18.03 -8.51 9.35
CA THR A 97 17.82 -7.96 10.71
C THR A 97 16.74 -8.67 11.52
N GLY A 98 15.95 -9.53 10.92
CA GLY A 98 14.76 -10.14 11.53
C GLY A 98 13.53 -9.21 11.60
N LYS A 99 13.68 -7.91 11.34
CA LYS A 99 12.59 -6.92 11.47
C LYS A 99 11.55 -7.07 10.36
N LEU A 100 10.29 -7.19 10.74
CA LEU A 100 9.17 -7.23 9.80
C LEU A 100 8.61 -5.83 9.57
N LEU A 101 8.69 -5.33 8.33
CA LEU A 101 8.07 -4.09 7.91
C LEU A 101 6.96 -4.38 6.91
N HIS A 102 5.92 -3.55 6.89
CA HIS A 102 4.84 -3.64 5.91
C HIS A 102 4.40 -2.26 5.41
N LEU A 103 3.90 -2.26 4.18
CA LEU A 103 3.33 -1.10 3.50
C LEU A 103 1.81 -1.25 3.52
N ASP A 104 1.11 -0.28 4.10
CA ASP A 104 -0.32 -0.34 4.32
C ASP A 104 -1.02 0.63 3.37
N LEU A 105 -1.73 0.08 2.38
CA LEU A 105 -2.59 0.86 1.49
C LEU A 105 -3.76 1.40 2.30
N GLU A 106 -4.03 2.68 2.17
CA GLU A 106 -5.09 3.38 2.90
C GLU A 106 -6.24 3.74 1.94
N PRO A 107 -7.27 2.88 1.81
CA PRO A 107 -8.44 3.18 1.00
C PRO A 107 -9.17 4.40 1.55
N GLU A 108 -9.61 5.28 0.64
CA GLU A 108 -10.38 6.47 1.02
C GLU A 108 -11.25 6.96 -0.15
N PRO A 109 -12.30 7.75 0.10
CA PRO A 109 -13.12 8.36 -0.94
C PRO A 109 -12.29 9.13 -1.96
N ASP A 110 -12.66 9.03 -3.24
CA ASP A 110 -11.93 9.61 -4.38
C ASP A 110 -10.54 8.98 -4.63
N GLY A 111 -10.07 8.08 -3.81
CA GLY A 111 -8.89 7.27 -4.08
C GLY A 111 -9.11 6.31 -5.26
N LEU A 112 -8.03 5.86 -5.90
CA LEU A 112 -8.16 4.85 -6.97
C LEU A 112 -8.64 3.50 -6.43
N ILE A 113 -8.53 3.31 -5.13
CA ILE A 113 -9.11 2.24 -4.32
C ILE A 113 -9.86 2.91 -3.16
N GLU A 114 -11.19 2.80 -3.11
CA GLU A 114 -12.04 3.48 -2.12
C GLU A 114 -12.52 2.54 -1.02
N ASN A 115 -12.86 1.29 -1.38
CA ASN A 115 -13.59 0.36 -0.53
C ASN A 115 -12.99 -1.06 -0.52
N ALA A 116 -13.53 -1.94 0.32
CA ALA A 116 -13.03 -3.30 0.51
C ALA A 116 -13.04 -4.12 -0.77
N ALA A 117 -14.09 -4.01 -1.58
CA ALA A 117 -14.19 -4.77 -2.84
C ALA A 117 -13.12 -4.34 -3.84
N GLU A 118 -12.84 -3.04 -3.93
CA GLU A 118 -11.77 -2.50 -4.79
C GLU A 118 -10.37 -2.91 -4.29
N VAL A 119 -10.14 -2.96 -2.96
CA VAL A 119 -8.91 -3.52 -2.39
C VAL A 119 -8.71 -4.97 -2.82
N VAL A 120 -9.72 -5.82 -2.60
CA VAL A 120 -9.66 -7.25 -2.96
C VAL A 120 -9.42 -7.42 -4.45
N ASN A 121 -10.10 -6.63 -5.29
CA ASN A 121 -9.90 -6.64 -6.73
C ASN A 121 -8.47 -6.23 -7.12
N TYR A 122 -7.94 -5.17 -6.52
CA TYR A 122 -6.56 -4.74 -6.80
C TYR A 122 -5.55 -5.83 -6.46
N PHE A 123 -5.67 -6.45 -5.30
CA PHE A 123 -4.78 -7.55 -4.93
C PHE A 123 -4.87 -8.70 -5.93
N LYS A 124 -6.07 -9.19 -6.24
CA LYS A 124 -6.29 -10.37 -7.09
C LYS A 124 -5.96 -10.11 -8.56
N ALA A 125 -6.38 -8.98 -9.11
CA ALA A 125 -6.26 -8.69 -10.54
C ALA A 125 -4.94 -7.99 -10.94
N HIS A 126 -4.27 -7.31 -10.01
CA HIS A 126 -3.10 -6.51 -10.33
C HIS A 126 -1.88 -6.82 -9.46
N LEU A 127 -1.95 -6.63 -8.15
CA LEU A 127 -0.77 -6.73 -7.28
C LEU A 127 -0.16 -8.13 -7.31
N LEU A 128 -0.96 -9.17 -7.07
CA LEU A 128 -0.44 -10.54 -7.00
C LEU A 128 0.04 -11.06 -8.36
N PRO A 129 -0.69 -10.92 -9.49
CA PRO A 129 -0.19 -11.40 -10.77
C PRO A 129 0.95 -10.55 -11.34
N ILE A 130 0.86 -9.23 -11.32
CA ILE A 130 1.85 -8.33 -11.92
C ILE A 130 3.05 -8.13 -10.98
N GLY A 131 2.78 -7.72 -9.75
CA GLY A 131 3.82 -7.51 -8.73
C GLY A 131 4.51 -8.82 -8.35
N GLY A 132 3.75 -9.93 -8.24
CA GLY A 132 4.28 -11.26 -7.97
C GLY A 132 5.23 -11.75 -9.06
N ALA A 133 4.85 -11.64 -10.32
CA ALA A 133 5.74 -11.99 -11.45
C ALA A 133 7.01 -11.13 -11.47
N TYR A 134 6.86 -9.82 -11.21
CA TYR A 134 8.01 -8.93 -11.12
C TYR A 134 8.92 -9.31 -9.93
N LEU A 135 8.37 -9.54 -8.74
CA LEU A 135 9.12 -9.85 -7.52
C LEU A 135 9.83 -11.20 -7.65
N ALA A 136 9.15 -12.21 -8.21
CA ALA A 136 9.73 -13.53 -8.47
C ALA A 136 10.97 -13.44 -9.35
N LYS A 137 10.88 -12.67 -10.45
CA LYS A 137 12.03 -12.43 -11.35
C LYS A 137 13.12 -11.61 -10.67
N TYR A 138 12.75 -10.59 -9.89
CA TYR A 138 13.71 -9.66 -9.29
C TYR A 138 14.52 -10.31 -8.15
N LEU A 139 13.91 -11.21 -7.37
CA LEU A 139 14.56 -11.95 -6.28
C LEU A 139 15.04 -13.35 -6.68
N GLU A 140 14.78 -13.78 -7.92
CA GLU A 140 15.09 -15.13 -8.43
C GLU A 140 14.47 -16.25 -7.56
N ILE A 141 13.18 -16.07 -7.20
CA ILE A 141 12.42 -17.00 -6.35
C ILE A 141 11.17 -17.52 -7.07
N PRO A 142 10.59 -18.66 -6.61
CA PRO A 142 9.31 -19.14 -7.14
C PRO A 142 8.19 -18.12 -6.99
N LEU A 143 7.25 -18.09 -7.95
CA LEU A 143 6.08 -17.18 -7.93
C LEU A 143 5.25 -17.34 -6.65
N ALA A 144 5.09 -18.54 -6.15
CA ALA A 144 4.36 -18.79 -4.90
C ALA A 144 5.01 -18.08 -3.70
N ALA A 145 6.35 -18.09 -3.60
CA ALA A 145 7.08 -17.37 -2.56
C ALA A 145 6.96 -15.84 -2.72
N ALA A 146 7.05 -15.33 -3.95
CA ALA A 146 6.84 -13.92 -4.22
C ALA A 146 5.43 -13.45 -3.84
N THR A 147 4.40 -14.25 -4.15
CA THR A 147 3.02 -13.99 -3.77
C THR A 147 2.85 -13.97 -2.24
N ALA A 148 3.46 -14.92 -1.54
CA ALA A 148 3.45 -14.95 -0.07
C ALA A 148 4.12 -13.70 0.53
N PHE A 149 5.25 -13.24 -0.02
CA PHE A 149 5.89 -12.00 0.41
C PHE A 149 5.01 -10.77 0.17
N LEU A 150 4.31 -10.69 -0.97
CA LEU A 150 3.38 -9.57 -1.21
C LEU A 150 2.25 -9.56 -0.17
N LEU A 151 1.65 -10.71 0.14
CA LEU A 151 0.58 -10.82 1.15
C LEU A 151 1.08 -10.57 2.59
N GLU A 152 2.35 -10.83 2.85
CA GLU A 152 2.97 -10.55 4.15
C GLU A 152 3.28 -9.07 4.35
N HIS A 153 3.85 -8.42 3.33
CA HIS A 153 4.40 -7.08 3.41
C HIS A 153 3.50 -5.97 2.85
N VAL A 154 2.44 -6.30 2.10
CA VAL A 154 1.43 -5.32 1.66
C VAL A 154 0.13 -5.60 2.39
N ARG A 155 -0.31 -4.61 3.16
CA ARG A 155 -1.49 -4.74 4.02
C ARG A 155 -2.42 -3.55 3.80
N VAL A 156 -3.48 -3.46 4.58
CA VAL A 156 -4.44 -2.36 4.56
C VAL A 156 -4.23 -1.48 5.81
N CYS A 157 -4.17 -0.17 5.60
CA CYS A 157 -4.40 0.80 6.65
C CYS A 157 -5.92 1.06 6.70
N TYR A 158 -6.57 0.55 7.74
CA TYR A 158 -8.01 0.72 7.94
C TYR A 158 -8.25 2.03 8.70
N ASP A 159 -8.61 3.09 7.97
CA ASP A 159 -9.05 4.35 8.59
C ASP A 159 -10.56 4.29 8.82
N THR A 160 -10.99 4.39 10.08
CA THR A 160 -12.39 4.19 10.47
C THR A 160 -13.34 5.19 9.83
N CYS A 161 -12.92 6.45 9.61
CA CYS A 161 -13.80 7.43 8.99
C CYS A 161 -13.94 7.20 7.48
N HIS A 162 -12.90 6.72 6.78
CA HIS A 162 -12.97 6.46 5.34
C HIS A 162 -14.00 5.37 5.02
N PHE A 163 -13.92 4.24 5.71
CA PHE A 163 -14.87 3.14 5.52
C PHE A 163 -16.28 3.51 5.99
N ALA A 164 -16.43 4.34 7.04
CA ALA A 164 -17.73 4.81 7.50
C ALA A 164 -18.42 5.73 6.47
N VAL A 165 -17.68 6.61 5.81
CA VAL A 165 -18.21 7.49 4.75
C VAL A 165 -18.65 6.69 3.52
N GLU A 166 -17.96 5.57 3.22
CA GLU A 166 -18.34 4.61 2.18
C GLU A 166 -19.49 3.68 2.61
N TYR A 167 -20.06 3.86 3.82
CA TYR A 167 -21.15 3.04 4.37
C TYR A 167 -20.81 1.54 4.45
N GLU A 168 -19.55 1.18 4.64
CA GLU A 168 -19.12 -0.20 4.77
C GLU A 168 -19.25 -0.69 6.21
N ASP A 169 -19.85 -1.87 6.39
CA ASP A 169 -19.92 -2.55 7.68
C ASP A 169 -18.55 -3.16 8.05
N PRO A 170 -17.93 -2.78 9.18
CA PRO A 170 -16.60 -3.24 9.55
C PRO A 170 -16.46 -4.77 9.58
N ILE A 171 -17.48 -5.48 10.10
CA ILE A 171 -17.44 -6.94 10.19
C ILE A 171 -17.38 -7.56 8.80
N SER A 172 -18.14 -7.03 7.86
CA SER A 172 -18.16 -7.47 6.46
C SER A 172 -16.81 -7.21 5.79
N VAL A 173 -16.24 -6.02 6.00
CA VAL A 173 -14.93 -5.63 5.45
C VAL A 173 -13.83 -6.58 5.92
N PHE A 174 -13.71 -6.82 7.24
CA PHE A 174 -12.69 -7.72 7.77
C PHE A 174 -12.85 -9.15 7.26
N LYS A 175 -14.09 -9.65 7.13
CA LYS A 175 -14.35 -10.97 6.53
C LYS A 175 -13.91 -11.04 5.05
N GLN A 176 -14.13 -9.98 4.28
CA GLN A 176 -13.68 -9.92 2.88
C GLN A 176 -12.15 -9.97 2.78
N PHE A 177 -11.44 -9.22 3.64
CA PHE A 177 -9.98 -9.23 3.67
C PHE A 177 -9.44 -10.59 4.10
N GLU A 178 -9.99 -11.19 5.16
CA GLU A 178 -9.61 -12.53 5.62
C GLU A 178 -9.80 -13.58 4.53
N ALA A 179 -10.97 -13.60 3.87
CA ALA A 179 -11.26 -14.54 2.77
C ALA A 179 -10.33 -14.34 1.56
N ALA A 180 -9.74 -13.16 1.39
CA ALA A 180 -8.76 -12.86 0.35
C ALA A 180 -7.30 -13.06 0.81
N GLY A 181 -7.05 -13.41 2.06
CA GLY A 181 -5.71 -13.51 2.66
C GLY A 181 -5.01 -12.15 2.84
N ILE A 182 -5.77 -11.05 2.85
CA ILE A 182 -5.26 -9.69 2.99
C ILE A 182 -5.25 -9.32 4.47
N LYS A 183 -4.10 -8.88 4.97
CA LYS A 183 -3.93 -8.47 6.37
C LYS A 183 -4.28 -6.99 6.55
N VAL A 184 -4.81 -6.62 7.69
CA VAL A 184 -4.85 -5.25 8.18
C VAL A 184 -3.57 -4.99 8.96
N GLY A 185 -2.77 -4.03 8.54
CA GLY A 185 -1.49 -3.69 9.16
C GLY A 185 -1.58 -2.53 10.14
N LYS A 186 -2.58 -1.67 9.95
CA LYS A 186 -2.79 -0.48 10.78
C LYS A 186 -4.27 -0.15 10.85
N ILE A 187 -4.73 0.29 12.01
CA ILE A 187 -6.06 0.89 12.19
C ILE A 187 -5.86 2.34 12.64
N GLN A 188 -6.45 3.29 11.93
CA GLN A 188 -6.54 4.69 12.31
C GLN A 188 -7.93 4.94 12.89
N ILE A 189 -7.97 5.38 14.14
CA ILE A 189 -9.20 5.80 14.81
C ILE A 189 -9.37 7.28 14.56
N SER A 190 -10.29 7.59 13.67
CA SER A 190 -10.61 8.96 13.26
C SER A 190 -12.13 9.18 13.28
N ALA A 191 -12.57 10.44 13.39
CA ALA A 191 -13.98 10.84 13.43
C ALA A 191 -14.20 12.19 12.73
#